data_2478427f8acebe335177513900c56304
#
_entry.id   2478427f8acebe335177513900c56304
#
_cell.length_a   1.000
_cell.length_b   1.000
_cell.length_c   1.000
_cell.angle_alpha   90.00
_cell.angle_beta   90.00
_cell.angle_gamma   90.00
#
_symmetry.space_group_name_H-M   'P 1'
#
loop_
_entity.id
_entity.type
_entity.pdbx_description
1 polymer ?
#
loop_
_entity_poly.entity_id
_entity_poly.type
_entity_poly.pdbx_seq_one_letter_code
_entity_poly.pdbx_strand_id
1 'polypeptide(L)'
;MRCLELDLRGSECTDARLFEAMSASPALKIAVDLPSGVNCDVSLAPEYAFHADCTAAISTLKPAHVLYPAAALSGEVSVVRIGIPEGCYEDEDGMLFSIEEDAVRKCFTPRDPISNKGDYGHLLSVCGSRRMPGAAVLAAKGAVAMGAGWLLPLFRKGICGGCFKADGAIAAAAA
;
A
#
# COMPACT_ATOMS: atom_id res chain seq x y z
N MET A 1 8.33 0.14 -32.88
CA MET A 1 7.68 0.37 -31.60
C MET A 1 7.06 1.77 -31.66
N ARG A 2 5.73 1.89 -31.74
CA ARG A 2 5.06 3.20 -31.75
C ARG A 2 4.55 3.42 -30.33
N CYS A 3 5.10 4.40 -29.62
CA CYS A 3 4.46 4.95 -28.43
C CYS A 3 3.18 5.65 -28.88
N LEU A 4 2.04 5.16 -28.46
CA LEU A 4 0.76 5.86 -28.54
C LEU A 4 0.61 6.64 -27.23
N GLU A 5 0.94 7.91 -27.27
CA GLU A 5 0.60 8.87 -26.23
C GLU A 5 -0.84 9.33 -26.54
N LEU A 6 -1.80 8.69 -25.87
CA LEU A 6 -3.21 9.03 -26.00
C LEU A 6 -3.57 9.97 -24.85
N ASP A 7 -3.77 11.24 -25.17
CA ASP A 7 -4.38 12.21 -24.26
C ASP A 7 -5.86 11.86 -24.06
N LEU A 8 -6.19 11.35 -22.87
CA LEU A 8 -7.49 10.76 -22.54
C LEU A 8 -8.63 11.75 -22.34
N ARG A 9 -8.49 12.98 -22.78
CA ARG A 9 -9.59 13.96 -22.75
C ARG A 9 -10.57 13.72 -23.90
N GLY A 10 -11.24 12.56 -23.88
CA GLY A 10 -12.29 12.21 -24.82
C GLY A 10 -11.96 11.03 -25.73
N SER A 11 -11.72 9.83 -25.15
CA SER A 11 -11.54 8.61 -25.91
C SER A 11 -12.84 8.20 -26.60
N GLU A 12 -12.86 8.31 -27.90
CA GLU A 12 -13.92 7.78 -28.74
C GLU A 12 -13.81 6.26 -28.88
N CYS A 13 -14.91 5.61 -29.28
CA CYS A 13 -15.09 4.16 -29.45
C CYS A 13 -13.99 3.44 -30.30
N THR A 14 -13.14 4.17 -30.99
CA THR A 14 -12.03 3.64 -31.79
C THR A 14 -10.93 3.04 -30.93
N ASP A 15 -10.67 3.60 -29.76
CA ASP A 15 -9.58 3.18 -28.87
C ASP A 15 -9.92 1.86 -28.18
N ALA A 16 -11.18 1.63 -27.83
CA ALA A 16 -11.64 0.40 -27.20
C ALA A 16 -11.31 -0.83 -28.04
N ARG A 17 -11.61 -0.80 -29.36
CA ARG A 17 -11.31 -1.91 -30.28
C ARG A 17 -9.83 -2.17 -30.43
N LEU A 18 -9.02 -1.10 -30.39
CA LEU A 18 -7.57 -1.21 -30.43
C LEU A 18 -7.04 -1.91 -29.19
N PHE A 19 -7.49 -1.51 -27.99
CA PHE A 19 -7.06 -2.12 -26.73
C PHE A 19 -7.52 -3.58 -26.61
N GLU A 20 -8.72 -3.90 -27.05
CA GLU A 20 -9.19 -5.29 -27.15
C GLU A 20 -8.30 -6.15 -28.06
N ALA A 21 -7.99 -5.65 -29.26
CA ALA A 21 -7.13 -6.36 -30.19
C ALA A 21 -5.69 -6.54 -29.66
N MET A 22 -5.15 -5.51 -29.00
CA MET A 22 -3.83 -5.58 -28.37
C MET A 22 -3.82 -6.55 -27.19
N SER A 23 -4.86 -6.55 -26.37
CA SER A 23 -5.00 -7.45 -25.21
C SER A 23 -5.16 -8.91 -25.64
N ALA A 24 -5.82 -9.17 -26.77
CA ALA A 24 -5.97 -10.51 -27.35
C ALA A 24 -4.69 -11.04 -28.02
N SER A 25 -3.69 -10.19 -28.25
CA SER A 25 -2.42 -10.60 -28.86
C SER A 25 -1.62 -11.53 -27.94
N PRO A 26 -1.02 -12.62 -28.47
CA PRO A 26 -0.10 -13.47 -27.72
C PRO A 26 1.29 -12.84 -27.50
N ALA A 27 1.54 -11.66 -28.07
CA ALA A 27 2.81 -10.95 -27.91
C ALA A 27 2.96 -10.40 -26.50
N LEU A 28 4.21 -10.32 -26.03
CA LEU A 28 4.53 -9.64 -24.77
C LEU A 28 4.11 -8.16 -24.86
N LYS A 29 3.30 -7.74 -23.91
CA LYS A 29 2.72 -6.39 -23.83
C LYS A 29 3.48 -5.56 -22.82
N ILE A 30 4.17 -4.54 -23.30
CA ILE A 30 4.98 -3.66 -22.47
C ILE A 30 4.38 -2.25 -22.51
N ALA A 31 4.06 -1.71 -21.33
CA ALA A 31 3.69 -0.31 -21.17
C ALA A 31 4.92 0.53 -20.81
N VAL A 32 4.97 1.75 -21.33
CA VAL A 32 5.97 2.76 -20.94
C VAL A 32 5.24 3.79 -20.09
N ASP A 33 5.72 3.98 -18.90
CA ASP A 33 5.18 4.79 -17.81
C ASP A 33 3.86 4.24 -17.26
N LEU A 34 2.79 4.26 -18.02
CA LEU A 34 1.47 3.74 -17.63
C LEU A 34 0.83 3.00 -18.82
N PRO A 35 0.00 1.98 -18.56
CA PRO A 35 -0.83 1.42 -19.61
C PRO A 35 -1.76 2.48 -20.19
N SER A 36 -1.85 2.53 -21.52
CA SER A 36 -2.75 3.47 -22.21
C SER A 36 -4.19 3.28 -21.74
N GLY A 37 -4.85 4.38 -21.44
CA GLY A 37 -6.19 4.38 -20.85
C GLY A 37 -6.22 4.58 -19.34
N VAL A 38 -5.13 4.36 -18.61
CA VAL A 38 -5.06 4.49 -17.16
C VAL A 38 -4.69 5.92 -16.77
N ASN A 39 -5.46 6.49 -15.83
CA ASN A 39 -5.12 7.79 -15.24
C ASN A 39 -4.11 7.57 -14.08
N CYS A 40 -3.03 8.35 -14.05
CA CYS A 40 -1.93 8.20 -13.11
C CYS A 40 -2.31 8.47 -11.65
N ASP A 41 -3.24 9.39 -11.41
CA ASP A 41 -3.54 9.93 -10.08
C ASP A 41 -4.64 9.17 -9.34
N VAL A 42 -5.34 8.29 -10.04
CA VAL A 42 -6.49 7.56 -9.49
C VAL A 42 -6.33 6.05 -9.62
N SER A 43 -6.91 5.33 -8.69
CA SER A 43 -6.90 3.87 -8.69
C SER A 43 -7.99 3.22 -9.55
N LEU A 44 -8.82 4.02 -10.23
CA LEU A 44 -9.94 3.51 -11.02
C LEU A 44 -9.43 2.84 -12.30
N ALA A 45 -9.91 1.63 -12.56
CA ALA A 45 -9.73 0.99 -13.86
C ALA A 45 -10.79 1.56 -14.83
N PRO A 46 -10.39 2.14 -15.96
CA PRO A 46 -11.34 2.57 -16.97
C PRO A 46 -11.99 1.36 -17.65
N GLU A 47 -13.13 1.59 -18.30
CA GLU A 47 -13.84 0.55 -19.03
C GLU A 47 -12.99 -0.05 -20.17
N TYR A 48 -12.16 0.81 -20.79
CA TYR A 48 -11.23 0.43 -21.86
C TYR A 48 -9.82 0.87 -21.51
N ALA A 49 -8.91 -0.08 -21.40
CA ALA A 49 -7.51 0.17 -21.14
C ALA A 49 -6.63 -0.93 -21.73
N PHE A 50 -5.40 -0.59 -21.99
CA PHE A 50 -4.38 -1.56 -22.37
C PHE A 50 -3.95 -2.38 -21.15
N HIS A 51 -3.99 -3.70 -21.27
CA HIS A 51 -3.48 -4.62 -20.27
C HIS A 51 -2.02 -4.96 -20.58
N ALA A 52 -1.11 -4.46 -19.79
CA ALA A 52 0.31 -4.76 -19.91
C ALA A 52 0.68 -6.05 -19.14
N ASP A 53 1.64 -6.80 -19.66
CA ASP A 53 2.31 -7.88 -18.93
C ASP A 53 3.41 -7.32 -18.03
N CYS A 54 4.04 -6.21 -18.47
CA CYS A 54 4.97 -5.45 -17.64
C CYS A 54 4.92 -3.96 -17.98
N THR A 55 5.27 -3.13 -16.99
CA THR A 55 5.30 -1.67 -17.12
C THR A 55 6.64 -1.12 -16.65
N ALA A 56 7.28 -0.31 -17.50
CA ALA A 56 8.47 0.47 -17.17
C ALA A 56 8.04 1.85 -16.65
N ALA A 57 7.84 1.99 -15.34
CA ALA A 57 7.45 3.25 -14.70
C ALA A 57 8.61 4.24 -14.75
N ILE A 58 8.37 5.44 -15.28
CA ILE A 58 9.40 6.46 -15.44
C ILE A 58 9.63 7.19 -14.11
N SER A 59 10.86 7.16 -13.62
CA SER A 59 11.40 7.84 -12.43
C SER A 59 10.77 7.44 -11.11
N THR A 60 9.44 7.45 -10.98
CA THR A 60 8.71 7.14 -9.74
C THR A 60 7.49 6.27 -10.00
N LEU A 61 7.04 5.55 -9.00
CA LEU A 61 5.72 4.91 -9.02
C LEU A 61 4.63 5.98 -8.95
N LYS A 62 3.53 5.74 -9.67
CA LYS A 62 2.31 6.56 -9.58
C LYS A 62 1.24 5.78 -8.80
N PRO A 63 0.23 6.45 -8.22
CA PRO A 63 -0.86 5.78 -7.51
C PRO A 63 -1.48 4.62 -8.30
N ALA A 64 -1.66 4.79 -9.60
CA ALA A 64 -2.24 3.77 -10.47
C ALA A 64 -1.39 2.49 -10.60
N HIS A 65 -0.08 2.53 -10.36
CA HIS A 65 0.78 1.34 -10.36
C HIS A 65 0.59 0.46 -9.12
N VAL A 66 0.13 1.05 -8.01
CA VAL A 66 0.11 0.41 -6.69
C VAL A 66 -1.30 0.13 -6.20
N LEU A 67 -2.24 1.02 -6.53
CA LEU A 67 -3.60 0.97 -6.02
C LEU A 67 -4.53 0.22 -6.98
N TYR A 68 -5.23 -0.77 -6.44
CA TYR A 68 -6.26 -1.52 -7.17
C TYR A 68 -7.55 -0.70 -7.30
N PRO A 69 -8.31 -0.87 -8.40
CA PRO A 69 -8.14 -1.85 -9.48
C PRO A 69 -7.16 -1.47 -10.62
N ALA A 70 -6.72 -0.23 -10.74
CA ALA A 70 -5.84 0.22 -11.83
C ALA A 70 -4.51 -0.57 -11.90
N ALA A 71 -3.92 -0.89 -10.75
CA ALA A 71 -2.67 -1.65 -10.67
C ALA A 71 -2.73 -3.01 -11.38
N ALA A 72 -3.92 -3.62 -11.48
CA ALA A 72 -4.10 -4.89 -12.20
C ALA A 72 -3.81 -4.79 -13.71
N LEU A 73 -3.84 -3.59 -14.27
CA LEU A 73 -3.60 -3.34 -15.70
C LEU A 73 -2.11 -3.20 -16.03
N SER A 74 -1.27 -2.97 -15.02
CA SER A 74 0.16 -2.65 -15.18
C SER A 74 1.08 -3.87 -15.27
N GLY A 75 0.59 -5.05 -14.89
CA GLY A 75 1.43 -6.26 -14.80
C GLY A 75 2.60 -6.09 -13.84
N GLU A 76 3.77 -6.61 -14.16
CA GLU A 76 4.99 -6.43 -13.39
C GLU A 76 5.55 -5.02 -13.60
N VAL A 77 5.64 -4.23 -12.51
CA VAL A 77 6.09 -2.84 -12.59
C VAL A 77 7.53 -2.71 -12.14
N SER A 78 8.36 -2.13 -13.00
CA SER A 78 9.75 -1.76 -12.68
C SER A 78 10.00 -0.28 -12.89
N VAL A 79 10.68 0.37 -11.94
CA VAL A 79 11.00 1.79 -12.03
C VAL A 79 12.29 2.00 -12.82
N VAL A 80 12.19 2.81 -13.86
CA VAL A 80 13.33 3.18 -14.72
C VAL A 80 13.71 4.64 -14.45
N ARG A 81 14.90 4.87 -13.91
CA ARG A 81 15.41 6.22 -13.66
C ARG A 81 15.89 6.85 -14.96
N ILE A 82 15.42 8.05 -15.27
CA ILE A 82 15.78 8.80 -16.48
C ILE A 82 16.66 10.02 -16.19
N GLY A 83 17.26 10.08 -14.99
CA GLY A 83 18.21 11.15 -14.63
C GLY A 83 17.56 12.39 -14.02
N ILE A 84 16.31 12.35 -13.59
CA ILE A 84 15.70 13.43 -12.80
C ILE A 84 16.35 13.43 -11.41
N PRO A 85 16.94 14.55 -10.95
CA PRO A 85 17.54 14.64 -9.62
C PRO A 85 16.52 14.43 -8.50
N GLU A 86 16.93 13.78 -7.42
CA GLU A 86 16.05 13.51 -6.28
C GLU A 86 15.49 14.78 -5.64
N GLY A 87 16.27 15.84 -5.58
CA GLY A 87 15.82 17.16 -5.07
C GLY A 87 14.66 17.79 -5.83
N CYS A 88 14.33 17.32 -7.04
CA CYS A 88 13.15 17.79 -7.76
C CYS A 88 11.84 17.26 -7.16
N TYR A 89 11.91 16.29 -6.25
CA TYR A 89 10.72 15.67 -5.63
C TYR A 89 10.50 16.10 -4.17
N GLU A 90 11.48 16.83 -3.56
CA GLU A 90 11.48 17.09 -2.11
C GLU A 90 10.45 18.12 -1.65
N ASP A 91 9.99 19.00 -2.53
CA ASP A 91 9.12 20.13 -2.19
C ASP A 91 7.70 20.02 -2.75
N GLU A 92 7.29 18.85 -3.26
CA GLU A 92 5.96 18.68 -3.84
C GLU A 92 4.92 18.34 -2.76
N ASP A 93 3.94 19.22 -2.58
CA ASP A 93 2.78 18.97 -1.73
C ASP A 93 1.96 17.77 -2.28
N GLY A 94 1.69 16.80 -1.41
CA GLY A 94 0.83 15.66 -1.76
C GLY A 94 1.59 14.41 -2.24
N MET A 95 2.90 14.33 -2.10
CA MET A 95 3.64 13.10 -2.36
C MET A 95 3.17 11.94 -1.49
N LEU A 96 2.97 10.80 -2.11
CA LEU A 96 2.68 9.54 -1.44
C LEU A 96 3.97 8.73 -1.34
N PHE A 97 4.20 8.14 -0.17
CA PHE A 97 5.37 7.31 0.08
C PHE A 97 4.96 5.86 0.30
N SER A 98 5.65 4.93 -0.33
CA SER A 98 5.55 3.51 0.01
C SER A 98 6.47 3.20 1.20
N ILE A 99 6.00 2.30 2.08
CA ILE A 99 6.82 1.80 3.18
C ILE A 99 7.64 0.63 2.63
N GLU A 100 8.95 0.85 2.50
CA GLU A 100 9.88 -0.17 2.04
C GLU A 100 10.54 -0.92 3.21
N GLU A 101 11.07 -2.10 2.95
CA GLU A 101 11.68 -2.97 3.95
C GLU A 101 12.80 -2.27 4.72
N ASP A 102 13.64 -1.50 4.03
CA ASP A 102 14.74 -0.77 4.65
C ASP A 102 14.27 0.32 5.62
N ALA A 103 13.16 0.99 5.32
CA ALA A 103 12.55 1.96 6.23
C ALA A 103 12.02 1.27 7.48
N VAL A 104 11.40 0.10 7.32
CA VAL A 104 10.92 -0.72 8.45
C VAL A 104 12.10 -1.22 9.27
N ARG A 105 13.16 -1.73 8.66
CA ARG A 105 14.35 -2.22 9.36
C ARG A 105 15.00 -1.17 10.26
N LYS A 106 15.03 0.09 9.81
CA LYS A 106 15.56 1.21 10.60
C LYS A 106 14.77 1.52 11.87
N CYS A 107 13.50 1.10 11.93
CA CYS A 107 12.66 1.26 13.12
C CYS A 107 12.98 0.23 14.22
N PHE A 108 13.72 -0.83 13.88
CA PHE A 108 14.10 -1.87 14.84
C PHE A 108 15.53 -1.65 15.32
N THR A 109 15.65 -1.25 16.57
CA THR A 109 16.94 -1.23 17.26
C THR A 109 17.14 -2.51 18.05
N PRO A 110 18.37 -3.06 18.11
CA PRO A 110 18.66 -4.17 19.00
C PRO A 110 18.30 -3.85 20.44
N ARG A 111 17.69 -4.79 21.13
CA ARG A 111 17.33 -4.59 22.55
C ARG A 111 18.57 -4.68 23.42
N ASP A 112 18.68 -3.75 24.38
CA ASP A 112 19.69 -3.84 25.43
C ASP A 112 19.37 -5.04 26.33
N PRO A 113 20.36 -5.94 26.62
CA PRO A 113 20.16 -7.06 27.52
C PRO A 113 19.71 -6.71 28.93
N ILE A 114 19.96 -5.47 29.38
CA ILE A 114 19.61 -4.99 30.74
C ILE A 114 18.28 -4.22 30.73
N SER A 115 17.67 -4.02 29.55
CA SER A 115 16.43 -3.27 29.42
C SER A 115 15.22 -4.00 29.99
N ASN A 116 14.21 -3.22 30.37
CA ASN A 116 12.93 -3.72 30.85
C ASN A 116 11.79 -3.30 29.90
N LYS A 117 10.60 -3.83 30.13
CA LYS A 117 9.44 -3.56 29.27
C LYS A 117 9.04 -2.09 29.19
N GLY A 118 9.35 -1.28 30.21
CA GLY A 118 9.04 0.15 30.24
C GLY A 118 9.87 0.96 29.25
N ASP A 119 11.05 0.46 28.88
CA ASP A 119 11.97 1.15 27.97
C ASP A 119 11.49 1.09 26.50
N TYR A 120 10.53 0.21 26.20
CA TYR A 120 9.99 0.00 24.85
C TYR A 120 8.62 0.66 24.61
N GLY A 121 8.30 1.64 25.46
CA GLY A 121 7.13 2.52 25.28
C GLY A 121 5.78 1.86 25.57
N HIS A 122 4.75 2.70 25.47
CA HIS A 122 3.36 2.34 25.71
C HIS A 122 2.56 2.61 24.43
N LEU A 123 1.85 1.61 23.95
CA LEU A 123 0.96 1.74 22.80
C LEU A 123 -0.49 1.73 23.25
N LEU A 124 -1.22 2.80 22.95
CA LEU A 124 -2.68 2.83 23.07
C LEU A 124 -3.30 2.36 21.76
N SER A 125 -4.05 1.26 21.81
CA SER A 125 -4.74 0.70 20.65
C SER A 125 -6.24 0.94 20.76
N VAL A 126 -6.80 1.80 19.89
CA VAL A 126 -8.22 2.09 19.79
C VAL A 126 -8.78 1.36 18.58
N CYS A 127 -9.22 0.12 18.78
CA CYS A 127 -9.64 -0.74 17.66
C CYS A 127 -10.64 -1.80 18.09
N GLY A 128 -11.25 -2.43 17.09
CA GLY A 128 -12.29 -3.43 17.30
C GLY A 128 -13.68 -2.83 17.51
N SER A 129 -14.67 -3.66 17.31
CA SER A 129 -16.06 -3.33 17.56
C SER A 129 -16.79 -4.54 18.12
N ARG A 130 -18.03 -4.33 18.63
CA ARG A 130 -18.85 -5.41 19.17
C ARG A 130 -19.02 -6.58 18.18
N ARG A 131 -19.06 -6.28 16.87
CA ARG A 131 -19.20 -7.27 15.81
C ARG A 131 -17.88 -7.80 15.27
N MET A 132 -16.76 -7.09 15.56
CA MET A 132 -15.43 -7.42 15.03
C MET A 132 -14.37 -7.36 16.15
N PRO A 133 -14.48 -8.19 17.19
CA PRO A 133 -13.49 -8.22 18.28
C PRO A 133 -12.14 -8.76 17.83
N GLY A 134 -12.12 -9.59 16.76
CA GLY A 134 -10.90 -10.15 16.20
C GLY A 134 -9.91 -9.11 15.70
N ALA A 135 -10.38 -7.96 15.20
CA ALA A 135 -9.52 -6.87 14.76
C ALA A 135 -8.65 -6.33 15.90
N ALA A 136 -9.22 -6.19 17.10
CA ALA A 136 -8.48 -5.77 18.28
C ALA A 136 -7.44 -6.81 18.72
N VAL A 137 -7.78 -8.10 18.62
CA VAL A 137 -6.84 -9.19 18.93
C VAL A 137 -5.66 -9.19 17.97
N LEU A 138 -5.92 -9.02 16.68
CA LEU A 138 -4.88 -8.96 15.64
C LEU A 138 -3.97 -7.75 15.85
N ALA A 139 -4.55 -6.58 16.10
CA ALA A 139 -3.78 -5.38 16.39
C ALA A 139 -2.89 -5.54 17.62
N ALA A 140 -3.44 -6.14 18.70
CA ALA A 140 -2.69 -6.42 19.92
C ALA A 140 -1.54 -7.39 19.67
N LYS A 141 -1.79 -8.49 18.98
CA LYS A 141 -0.73 -9.46 18.61
C LYS A 141 0.35 -8.82 17.75
N GLY A 142 -0.04 -8.02 16.77
CA GLY A 142 0.91 -7.26 15.92
C GLY A 142 1.79 -6.33 16.75
N ALA A 143 1.19 -5.54 17.64
CA ALA A 143 1.92 -4.63 18.52
C ALA A 143 2.95 -5.34 19.42
N VAL A 144 2.56 -6.46 20.02
CA VAL A 144 3.46 -7.26 20.88
C VAL A 144 4.58 -7.89 20.03
N ALA A 145 4.25 -8.43 18.86
CA ALA A 145 5.23 -9.01 17.94
C ALA A 145 6.25 -7.99 17.45
N MET A 146 5.82 -6.72 17.27
CA MET A 146 6.69 -5.59 16.92
C MET A 146 7.48 -5.05 18.09
N GLY A 147 7.30 -5.58 19.29
CA GLY A 147 8.11 -5.28 20.45
C GLY A 147 7.60 -4.16 21.35
N ALA A 148 6.34 -3.77 21.27
CA ALA A 148 5.76 -2.83 22.23
C ALA A 148 5.92 -3.32 23.67
N GLY A 149 6.43 -2.45 24.55
CA GLY A 149 6.64 -2.80 25.98
C GLY A 149 5.34 -2.96 26.73
N TRP A 150 4.39 -2.06 26.49
CA TRP A 150 3.05 -2.07 27.04
C TRP A 150 2.01 -1.84 25.96
N LEU A 151 0.89 -2.54 26.09
CA LEU A 151 -0.25 -2.34 25.22
C LEU A 151 -1.49 -2.05 26.07
N LEU A 152 -2.14 -0.92 25.79
CA LEU A 152 -3.41 -0.53 26.40
C LEU A 152 -4.51 -0.60 25.32
N PRO A 153 -5.28 -1.69 25.25
CA PRO A 153 -6.40 -1.74 24.32
C PRO A 153 -7.58 -0.95 24.88
N LEU A 154 -8.07 0.02 24.13
CA LEU A 154 -9.29 0.75 24.41
C LEU A 154 -10.43 0.19 23.56
N PHE A 155 -11.47 -0.28 24.19
CA PHE A 155 -12.65 -0.83 23.52
C PHE A 155 -13.87 0.07 23.70
N ARG A 156 -14.68 0.14 22.67
CA ARG A 156 -16.01 0.75 22.81
C ARG A 156 -16.86 -0.09 23.77
N LYS A 157 -17.60 0.57 24.68
CA LYS A 157 -18.50 -0.07 25.65
C LYS A 157 -19.28 -1.25 25.04
N GLY A 158 -19.21 -2.42 25.66
CA GLY A 158 -19.93 -3.64 25.23
C GLY A 158 -19.10 -4.70 24.51
N ILE A 159 -17.79 -4.55 24.39
CA ILE A 159 -16.89 -5.63 23.96
C ILE A 159 -16.52 -6.43 25.19
N CYS A 160 -16.88 -7.71 25.19
CA CYS A 160 -16.72 -8.61 26.32
C CYS A 160 -15.25 -8.85 26.65
N GLY A 161 -14.86 -8.68 27.92
CA GLY A 161 -13.52 -8.95 28.43
C GLY A 161 -13.05 -10.42 28.35
N GLY A 162 -13.89 -11.31 27.80
CA GLY A 162 -13.56 -12.73 27.62
C GLY A 162 -12.69 -13.05 26.40
N CYS A 163 -12.52 -12.12 25.46
CA CYS A 163 -11.76 -12.36 24.24
C CYS A 163 -10.25 -12.20 24.40
N PHE A 164 -9.77 -11.73 25.54
CA PHE A 164 -8.36 -11.46 25.82
C PHE A 164 -7.76 -12.38 26.87
N LYS A 165 -7.94 -13.67 26.73
CA LYS A 165 -7.03 -14.64 27.31
C LYS A 165 -5.93 -14.91 26.29
N ALA A 166 -4.99 -13.97 26.16
CA ALA A 166 -3.76 -14.21 25.42
C ALA A 166 -2.64 -14.47 26.42
N ASP A 167 -1.89 -15.50 26.20
CA ASP A 167 -0.69 -15.85 26.96
C ASP A 167 0.29 -14.67 26.97
N GLY A 168 0.41 -14.00 28.12
CA GLY A 168 1.33 -12.89 28.37
C GLY A 168 0.68 -11.51 28.37
N ALA A 169 0.46 -11.02 29.58
CA ALA A 169 0.28 -9.63 30.01
C ALA A 169 -0.35 -8.63 29.04
N ILE A 170 -1.64 -8.78 28.78
CA ILE A 170 -2.46 -7.68 28.26
C ILE A 170 -3.20 -7.12 29.48
N ALA A 171 -2.72 -5.97 30.00
CA ALA A 171 -3.42 -5.25 31.04
C ALA A 171 -4.62 -4.53 30.41
N ALA A 172 -5.82 -5.05 30.61
CA ALA A 172 -7.05 -4.32 30.32
C ALA A 172 -7.26 -3.28 31.40
N ALA A 173 -7.11 -2.00 31.08
CA ALA A 173 -7.67 -0.94 31.90
C ALA A 173 -9.14 -0.82 31.55
N ALA A 174 -10.01 -1.36 32.38
CA ALA A 174 -11.43 -1.08 32.36
C ALA A 174 -11.67 0.25 33.06
N ALA A 175 -12.25 1.22 32.40
CA ALA A 175 -12.94 2.37 32.98
C ALA A 175 -14.39 2.36 32.52
#